data_f4d45771dcc4c99e1cb80927c48cd9de
#
_entry.id   f4d45771dcc4c99e1cb80927c48cd9de
#
_cell.length_a   1.000
_cell.length_b   1.000
_cell.length_c   1.000
_cell.angle_alpha   90.00
_cell.angle_beta   90.00
_cell.angle_gamma   90.00
#
_symmetry.space_group_name_H-M   'P 1'
#
loop_
_entity.id
_entity.type
_entity.pdbx_description
1 polymer ?
#
loop_
_entity_poly.entity_id
_entity_poly.type
_entity_poly.pdbx_seq_one_letter_code
_entity_poly.pdbx_strand_id
1 'polypeptide(L)' 'MTTLEAAAEFGQFTQKQATVFLEEHGLTFDEAFAELKDSVFDAHALCLWIGY' A
#
# COMPACT_ATOMS: atom_id res chain seq x y z
N MET A 1 -2.95 1.91 -16.30
CA MET A 1 -2.20 1.18 -15.26
C MET A 1 -2.79 1.46 -13.89
N THR A 2 -3.05 0.44 -13.11
CA THR A 2 -3.58 0.61 -11.75
C THR A 2 -2.45 0.93 -10.79
N THR A 3 -2.79 1.42 -9.60
CA THR A 3 -1.80 1.71 -8.55
C THR A 3 -1.03 0.44 -8.19
N LEU A 4 -1.72 -0.69 -8.11
CA LEU A 4 -1.08 -1.96 -7.78
C LEU A 4 -0.09 -2.39 -8.86
N GLU A 5 -0.44 -2.22 -10.13
CA GLU A 5 0.45 -2.57 -11.24
C GLU A 5 1.70 -1.71 -11.24
N ALA A 6 1.55 -0.42 -10.98
CA ALA A 6 2.70 0.48 -10.91
C ALA A 6 3.62 0.09 -9.74
N ALA A 7 3.04 -0.21 -8.58
CA ALA A 7 3.82 -0.63 -7.42
C ALA A 7 4.53 -1.96 -7.66
N ALA A 8 3.85 -2.90 -8.32
CA ALA A 8 4.45 -4.20 -8.62
C ALA A 8 5.65 -4.05 -9.53
N GLU A 9 5.61 -3.10 -10.47
CA GLU A 9 6.72 -2.83 -11.38
C GLU A 9 7.92 -2.24 -10.65
N PHE A 10 7.69 -1.33 -9.70
CA PHE A 10 8.77 -0.66 -8.98
C PHE A 10 9.05 -1.27 -7.62
N GLY A 11 8.19 -2.13 -7.13
CA GLY A 11 8.35 -2.81 -5.85
C GLY A 11 7.97 -1.99 -4.63
N GLN A 12 7.68 -0.71 -4.80
CA GLN A 12 7.33 0.17 -3.69
C GLN A 12 6.30 1.20 -4.09
N PHE A 13 5.51 1.63 -3.10
CA PHE A 13 4.60 2.76 -3.25
C PHE A 13 5.25 4.03 -2.72
N THR A 14 4.91 5.19 -3.31
CA THR A 14 5.11 6.46 -2.64
C THR A 14 4.02 6.61 -1.58
N GLN A 15 4.17 7.58 -0.67
CA GLN A 15 3.14 7.83 0.34
C GLN A 15 1.78 8.09 -0.32
N LYS A 16 1.77 8.87 -1.39
CA LYS A 16 0.53 9.19 -2.11
C LYS A 16 -0.09 7.92 -2.70
N GLN A 17 0.74 7.10 -3.34
CA GLN A 17 0.25 5.86 -3.95
C GLN A 17 -0.29 4.90 -2.89
N ALA A 18 0.40 4.77 -1.77
CA ALA A 18 -0.05 3.93 -0.68
C ALA A 18 -1.38 4.42 -0.13
N THR A 19 -1.54 5.73 0.03
CA THR A 19 -2.78 6.33 0.52
C THR A 19 -3.94 6.02 -0.42
N VAL A 20 -3.74 6.23 -1.73
CA VAL A 20 -4.78 5.95 -2.72
C VAL A 20 -5.15 4.48 -2.72
N PHE A 21 -4.14 3.61 -2.70
CA PHE A 21 -4.36 2.17 -2.69
C PHE A 21 -5.19 1.73 -1.48
N LEU A 22 -4.85 2.25 -0.30
CA LEU A 22 -5.57 1.91 0.93
C LEU A 22 -7.00 2.45 0.91
N GLU A 23 -7.19 3.68 0.42
CA GLU A 23 -8.52 4.25 0.34
C GLU A 23 -9.43 3.45 -0.59
N GLU A 24 -8.89 2.92 -1.67
CA GLU A 24 -9.64 2.05 -2.57
C GLU A 24 -10.14 0.79 -1.89
N HIS A 25 -9.49 0.39 -0.80
CA HIS A 25 -9.86 -0.79 -0.02
C HIS A 25 -10.60 -0.43 1.27
N GLY A 26 -10.99 0.84 1.41
CA GLY A 26 -11.72 1.27 2.60
C GLY A 26 -10.85 1.41 3.84
N LEU A 27 -9.55 1.59 3.66
CA LEU A 27 -8.58 1.69 4.74
C LEU A 27 -7.92 3.06 4.72
N THR A 28 -7.24 3.41 5.81
CA THR A 28 -6.51 4.67 5.89
C THR A 28 -5.01 4.41 5.98
N PHE A 29 -4.23 5.40 5.55
CA PHE A 29 -2.78 5.31 5.66
C PHE A 29 -2.33 5.19 7.12
N ASP A 30 -3.00 5.93 8.01
CA ASP A 30 -2.66 5.88 9.44
C ASP A 30 -2.81 4.47 10.01
N GLU A 31 -3.88 3.77 9.64
CA GLU A 31 -4.10 2.40 10.09
C GLU A 31 -2.99 1.48 9.61
N ALA A 32 -2.65 1.58 8.34
CA ALA A 32 -1.59 0.75 7.77
C ALA A 32 -0.24 1.07 8.38
N PHE A 33 0.05 2.34 8.58
CA PHE A 33 1.32 2.76 9.15
C PHE A 33 1.45 2.28 10.61
N ALA A 34 0.35 2.29 11.36
CA ALA A 34 0.35 1.81 12.73
C ALA A 34 0.74 0.33 12.82
N GLU A 35 0.35 -0.44 11.82
CA GLU A 35 0.63 -1.88 11.80
C GLU A 35 1.96 -2.21 11.11
N LEU A 36 2.23 -1.57 9.98
CA LEU A 36 3.34 -1.95 9.11
C LEU A 36 4.57 -1.07 9.27
N LYS A 37 4.42 0.11 9.86
CA LYS A 37 5.52 1.07 9.98
C LYS A 37 6.09 1.37 8.60
N ASP A 38 7.41 1.30 8.43
CA ASP A 38 8.05 1.58 7.15
C ASP A 38 7.67 0.60 6.06
N SER A 39 7.18 -0.58 6.42
CA SER A 39 6.74 -1.58 5.44
C SER A 39 5.47 -1.16 4.70
N VAL A 40 4.80 -0.11 5.16
CA VAL A 40 3.61 0.41 4.49
C VAL A 40 3.93 0.85 3.05
N PHE A 41 5.18 1.17 2.76
CA PHE A 41 5.60 1.55 1.41
C PHE A 41 5.97 0.36 0.54
N ASP A 42 6.01 -0.84 1.10
CA ASP A 42 6.32 -2.06 0.35
C ASP A 42 5.02 -2.64 -0.20
N ALA A 43 4.91 -2.69 -1.54
CA ALA A 43 3.71 -3.18 -2.19
C ALA A 43 3.37 -4.60 -1.75
N HIS A 44 4.37 -5.46 -1.60
CA HIS A 44 4.15 -6.84 -1.19
C HIS A 44 3.60 -6.91 0.23
N ALA A 45 4.17 -6.12 1.15
CA ALA A 45 3.71 -6.10 2.53
C ALA A 45 2.27 -5.58 2.63
N LEU A 46 1.93 -4.54 1.86
CA LEU A 46 0.57 -4.02 1.84
C LEU A 46 -0.42 -5.06 1.31
N CYS A 47 -0.05 -5.76 0.25
CA CYS A 47 -0.92 -6.79 -0.31
C CYS A 47 -1.19 -7.91 0.71
N LEU A 48 -0.15 -8.35 1.41
CA LEU A 48 -0.31 -9.37 2.44
C LEU A 48 -1.18 -8.88 3.60
N TRP A 49 -0.98 -7.64 4.00
CA TRP A 49 -1.74 -7.07 5.10
C TRP A 49 -3.23 -6.93 4.76
N ILE A 50 -3.53 -6.55 3.54
CA ILE A 50 -4.91 -6.37 3.08
C ILE A 50 -5.58 -7.73 2.82
N GLY A 51 -4.81 -8.74 2.49
CA GLY A 51 -5.32 -10.09 2.25
C GLY A 51 -5.39 -10.48 0.78
N TYR A 52 -4.60 -9.85 -0.02
CA TYR A 52 -4.50 -10.25 -1.43
C TYR A 52 -3.70 -11.51 -1.63
#